data_15a15974e7e39a6fd11d52b16095971b
#
_entry.id   15a15974e7e39a6fd11d52b16095971b
#
_cell.length_a   1.000
_cell.length_b   1.000
_cell.length_c   1.000
_cell.angle_alpha   90.00
_cell.angle_beta   90.00
_cell.angle_gamma   90.00
#
_symmetry.space_group_name_H-M   'P 1'
#
loop_
_entity.id
_entity.type
_entity.pdbx_description
1 polymer ?
#
loop_
_entity_poly.entity_id
_entity_poly.type
_entity_poly.pdbx_seq_one_letter_code
_entity_poly.pdbx_strand_id
1 'polypeptide(L)'
;MASILEKTTGLVAFVRTVDAGSFSAASRLIGSSQSAVSKSVARLEHRLGVRLIQRSTRTLSLTMEGQAYYERVAPLLRAIEDAEDVVQSATAQGPIRVSAPQELGRMLIAPWAPAFLDRHPDVSLDLGISDRFVDIIREGFDIAIRMGSLADSDLVSRRIGDIRFVLAASPDYISRNSVPTDLEDLGRHVFVRYVASGRSWPYILADGTQLPTSGRFVTDDSGSIREAVISGAGIAYLLHVTVAKDLAEGRLVELLPDLRFPTMPVFAVHAFGRQLPVRAKLFIDSLAERIAELSS
;
A
#
# COMPACT_ATOMS: atom_id res chain seq x y z
N MET A 1 -19.19 -7.19 -39.04
CA MET A 1 -18.43 -6.52 -37.96
C MET A 1 -19.24 -6.65 -36.67
N ALA A 2 -18.69 -7.25 -35.58
CA ALA A 2 -19.37 -7.33 -34.29
C ALA A 2 -19.62 -5.93 -33.73
N SER A 3 -20.84 -5.69 -33.20
CA SER A 3 -21.22 -4.43 -32.54
C SER A 3 -20.26 -4.09 -31.39
N ILE A 4 -20.07 -2.81 -31.11
CA ILE A 4 -19.30 -2.34 -29.91
C ILE A 4 -19.86 -2.97 -28.65
N LEU A 5 -21.18 -3.09 -28.52
CA LEU A 5 -21.88 -3.75 -27.40
C LEU A 5 -21.47 -5.21 -27.22
N GLU A 6 -21.35 -6.00 -28.31
CA GLU A 6 -20.89 -7.40 -28.20
C GLU A 6 -19.41 -7.50 -27.80
N LYS A 7 -18.61 -6.54 -28.26
CA LYS A 7 -17.20 -6.46 -27.86
C LYS A 7 -17.07 -6.17 -26.38
N THR A 8 -17.85 -5.24 -25.84
CA THR A 8 -17.83 -4.80 -24.44
C THR A 8 -18.35 -5.91 -23.51
N THR A 9 -19.45 -6.59 -23.87
CA THR A 9 -20.02 -7.68 -23.04
C THR A 9 -19.03 -8.82 -22.82
N GLY A 10 -18.29 -9.23 -23.86
CA GLY A 10 -17.29 -10.28 -23.73
C GLY A 10 -16.09 -9.86 -22.88
N LEU A 11 -15.68 -8.60 -22.97
CA LEU A 11 -14.61 -8.01 -22.19
C LEU A 11 -14.98 -7.93 -20.71
N VAL A 12 -16.15 -7.39 -20.37
CA VAL A 12 -16.67 -7.34 -19.01
C VAL A 12 -16.77 -8.74 -18.41
N ALA A 13 -17.37 -9.70 -19.16
CA ALA A 13 -17.47 -11.08 -18.70
C ALA A 13 -16.11 -11.72 -18.38
N PHE A 14 -15.09 -11.46 -19.20
CA PHE A 14 -13.74 -11.97 -18.99
C PHE A 14 -13.10 -11.34 -17.75
N VAL A 15 -13.05 -10.01 -17.67
CA VAL A 15 -12.44 -9.30 -16.53
C VAL A 15 -13.10 -9.71 -15.22
N ARG A 16 -14.43 -9.71 -15.13
CA ARG A 16 -15.16 -10.11 -13.93
C ARG A 16 -14.97 -11.60 -13.56
N THR A 17 -14.74 -12.46 -14.56
CA THR A 17 -14.43 -13.87 -14.30
C THR A 17 -13.05 -14.04 -13.66
N VAL A 18 -12.09 -13.26 -14.09
CA VAL A 18 -10.74 -13.24 -13.51
C VAL A 18 -10.76 -12.67 -12.10
N ASP A 19 -11.36 -11.49 -11.91
CA ASP A 19 -11.48 -10.81 -10.61
C ASP A 19 -12.18 -11.68 -9.56
N ALA A 20 -13.26 -12.37 -9.96
CA ALA A 20 -14.05 -13.22 -9.07
C ALA A 20 -13.47 -14.64 -8.88
N GLY A 21 -12.44 -15.01 -9.61
CA GLY A 21 -11.80 -16.32 -9.56
C GLY A 21 -12.66 -17.49 -10.07
N SER A 22 -13.91 -17.24 -10.54
CA SER A 22 -14.77 -18.28 -11.10
C SER A 22 -15.91 -17.70 -11.94
N PHE A 23 -16.38 -18.48 -12.92
CA PHE A 23 -17.55 -18.13 -13.73
C PHE A 23 -18.85 -17.99 -12.90
N SER A 24 -18.99 -18.79 -11.86
CA SER A 24 -20.16 -18.75 -10.98
C SER A 24 -20.18 -17.49 -10.11
N ALA A 25 -19.03 -17.07 -9.58
CA ALA A 25 -18.93 -15.81 -8.82
C ALA A 25 -19.14 -14.60 -9.75
N ALA A 26 -18.51 -14.60 -10.92
CA ALA A 26 -18.68 -13.54 -11.91
C ALA A 26 -20.15 -13.38 -12.36
N SER A 27 -20.86 -14.49 -12.54
CA SER A 27 -22.29 -14.45 -12.95
C SER A 27 -23.17 -13.73 -11.93
N ARG A 28 -22.90 -13.91 -10.64
CA ARG A 28 -23.58 -13.17 -9.56
C ARG A 28 -23.28 -11.68 -9.59
N LEU A 29 -22.01 -11.32 -9.81
CA LEU A 29 -21.59 -9.90 -9.90
C LEU A 29 -22.21 -9.18 -11.11
N ILE A 30 -22.35 -9.88 -12.25
CA ILE A 30 -22.88 -9.30 -13.49
C ILE A 30 -24.42 -9.33 -13.51
N GLY A 31 -25.07 -10.03 -12.57
CA GLY A 31 -26.53 -10.23 -12.61
C GLY A 31 -26.98 -11.14 -13.77
N SER A 32 -26.18 -12.16 -14.15
CA SER A 32 -26.41 -13.02 -15.31
C SER A 32 -26.27 -14.49 -14.96
N SER A 33 -26.54 -15.41 -15.92
CA SER A 33 -26.30 -16.83 -15.70
C SER A 33 -24.85 -17.21 -15.98
N GLN A 34 -24.33 -18.22 -15.27
CA GLN A 34 -22.98 -18.76 -15.50
C GLN A 34 -22.77 -19.18 -16.96
N SER A 35 -23.79 -19.78 -17.60
CA SER A 35 -23.73 -20.18 -19.00
C SER A 35 -23.61 -18.99 -19.95
N ALA A 36 -24.29 -17.86 -19.65
CA ALA A 36 -24.20 -16.64 -20.45
C ALA A 36 -22.81 -16.00 -20.33
N VAL A 37 -22.26 -15.91 -19.13
CA VAL A 37 -20.90 -15.41 -18.88
C VAL A 37 -19.88 -16.28 -19.61
N SER A 38 -19.95 -17.61 -19.48
CA SER A 38 -19.06 -18.56 -20.18
C SER A 38 -19.14 -18.43 -21.71
N LYS A 39 -20.35 -18.27 -22.27
CA LYS A 39 -20.56 -18.03 -23.72
C LYS A 39 -19.95 -16.68 -24.16
N SER A 40 -20.06 -15.65 -23.34
CA SER A 40 -19.51 -14.32 -23.66
C SER A 40 -17.98 -14.34 -23.70
N VAL A 41 -17.33 -15.02 -22.75
CA VAL A 41 -15.88 -15.24 -22.76
C VAL A 41 -15.47 -16.09 -23.96
N ALA A 42 -16.17 -17.18 -24.26
CA ALA A 42 -15.85 -18.02 -25.42
C ALA A 42 -15.96 -17.26 -26.77
N ARG A 43 -16.95 -16.36 -26.91
CA ARG A 43 -17.05 -15.47 -28.07
C ARG A 43 -15.91 -14.48 -28.14
N LEU A 44 -15.45 -13.94 -27.00
CA LEU A 44 -14.28 -13.09 -26.92
C LEU A 44 -13.03 -13.84 -27.39
N GLU A 45 -12.77 -15.05 -26.87
CA GLU A 45 -11.64 -15.90 -27.26
C GLU A 45 -11.66 -16.23 -28.76
N HIS A 46 -12.83 -16.63 -29.27
CA HIS A 46 -13.01 -16.90 -30.71
C HIS A 46 -12.69 -15.68 -31.58
N ARG A 47 -13.13 -14.48 -31.16
CA ARG A 47 -12.87 -13.24 -31.89
C ARG A 47 -11.39 -12.86 -31.88
N LEU A 48 -10.70 -13.08 -30.75
CA LEU A 48 -9.28 -12.79 -30.60
C LEU A 48 -8.39 -13.87 -31.25
N GLY A 49 -8.95 -15.05 -31.56
CA GLY A 49 -8.22 -16.18 -32.13
C GLY A 49 -7.33 -16.90 -31.13
N VAL A 50 -7.45 -16.57 -29.83
CA VAL A 50 -6.62 -17.13 -28.75
C VAL A 50 -7.46 -17.50 -27.54
N ARG A 51 -7.01 -18.48 -26.77
CA ARG A 51 -7.60 -18.77 -25.47
C ARG A 51 -7.02 -17.84 -24.41
N LEU A 52 -7.89 -17.28 -23.57
CA LEU A 52 -7.52 -16.42 -22.47
C LEU A 52 -7.56 -17.16 -21.12
N ILE A 53 -8.45 -18.15 -21.01
CA ILE A 53 -8.65 -18.95 -19.78
C ILE A 53 -8.30 -20.41 -20.05
N GLN A 54 -7.46 -20.99 -19.20
CA GLN A 54 -7.24 -22.43 -19.16
C GLN A 54 -8.38 -23.09 -18.43
N ARG A 55 -9.09 -24.00 -19.12
CA ARG A 55 -10.18 -24.78 -18.51
C ARG A 55 -9.58 -25.98 -17.75
N SER A 56 -9.26 -25.79 -16.49
CA SER A 56 -9.05 -26.89 -15.55
C SER A 56 -10.32 -27.12 -14.74
N THR A 57 -10.63 -28.36 -14.41
CA THR A 57 -11.85 -28.71 -13.65
C THR A 57 -11.80 -28.27 -12.18
N ARG A 58 -10.66 -27.78 -11.68
CA ARG A 58 -10.45 -27.43 -10.27
C ARG A 58 -10.09 -25.99 -9.98
N THR A 59 -9.43 -25.31 -10.91
CA THR A 59 -9.00 -23.91 -10.71
C THR A 59 -9.10 -23.13 -12.02
N LEU A 60 -9.52 -21.86 -11.92
CA LEU A 60 -9.45 -20.91 -13.03
C LEU A 60 -8.03 -20.37 -13.11
N SER A 61 -7.38 -20.56 -14.26
CA SER A 61 -6.06 -19.98 -14.54
C SER A 61 -6.07 -19.29 -15.89
N LEU A 62 -5.27 -18.25 -16.04
CA LEU A 62 -5.09 -17.55 -17.30
C LEU A 62 -4.02 -18.23 -18.16
N THR A 63 -4.15 -18.08 -19.47
CA THR A 63 -3.03 -18.32 -20.40
C THR A 63 -2.08 -17.12 -20.36
N MET A 64 -0.92 -17.19 -21.00
CA MET A 64 -0.02 -16.04 -21.15
C MET A 64 -0.72 -14.89 -21.90
N GLU A 65 -1.46 -15.20 -22.95
CA GLU A 65 -2.26 -14.25 -23.72
C GLU A 65 -3.40 -13.67 -22.85
N GLY A 66 -4.04 -14.52 -22.03
CA GLY A 66 -5.06 -14.11 -21.06
C GLY A 66 -4.55 -13.13 -20.03
N GLN A 67 -3.38 -13.40 -19.47
CA GLN A 67 -2.71 -12.52 -18.51
C GLN A 67 -2.38 -11.16 -19.16
N ALA A 68 -1.73 -11.18 -20.31
CA ALA A 68 -1.36 -9.97 -21.05
C ALA A 68 -2.60 -9.14 -21.48
N TYR A 69 -3.68 -9.82 -21.85
CA TYR A 69 -4.93 -9.17 -22.21
C TYR A 69 -5.63 -8.56 -20.99
N TYR A 70 -5.70 -9.30 -19.88
CA TYR A 70 -6.27 -8.83 -18.60
C TYR A 70 -5.56 -7.58 -18.10
N GLU A 71 -4.23 -7.59 -18.05
CA GLU A 71 -3.41 -6.46 -17.59
C GLU A 71 -3.67 -5.17 -18.38
N ARG A 72 -4.06 -5.28 -19.66
CA ARG A 72 -4.36 -4.13 -20.51
C ARG A 72 -5.81 -3.66 -20.42
N VAL A 73 -6.75 -4.57 -20.23
CA VAL A 73 -8.20 -4.26 -20.38
C VAL A 73 -8.86 -3.99 -19.04
N ALA A 74 -8.43 -4.63 -17.96
CA ALA A 74 -9.02 -4.42 -16.64
C ALA A 74 -8.90 -2.96 -16.17
N PRO A 75 -7.75 -2.27 -16.33
CA PRO A 75 -7.65 -0.85 -15.99
C PRO A 75 -8.59 0.05 -16.83
N LEU A 76 -8.75 -0.27 -18.11
CA LEU A 76 -9.64 0.51 -18.99
C LEU A 76 -11.12 0.35 -18.61
N LEU A 77 -11.53 -0.86 -18.24
CA LEU A 77 -12.90 -1.11 -17.78
C LEU A 77 -13.18 -0.36 -16.47
N ARG A 78 -12.24 -0.38 -15.53
CA ARG A 78 -12.34 0.40 -14.29
C ARG A 78 -12.42 1.91 -14.56
N ALA A 79 -11.61 2.42 -15.48
CA ALA A 79 -11.66 3.83 -15.85
C ALA A 79 -13.02 4.25 -16.45
N ILE A 80 -13.71 3.34 -17.16
CA ILE A 80 -15.07 3.59 -17.65
C ILE A 80 -16.06 3.62 -16.48
N GLU A 81 -15.99 2.67 -15.58
CA GLU A 81 -16.83 2.61 -14.36
C GLU A 81 -16.61 3.84 -13.47
N ASP A 82 -15.37 4.24 -13.27
CA ASP A 82 -15.02 5.46 -12.53
C ASP A 82 -15.58 6.72 -13.18
N ALA A 83 -15.61 6.79 -14.52
CA ALA A 83 -16.19 7.91 -15.24
C ALA A 83 -17.72 8.01 -15.04
N GLU A 84 -18.42 6.88 -14.91
CA GLU A 84 -19.84 6.84 -14.59
C GLU A 84 -20.09 7.27 -13.13
N ASP A 85 -19.23 6.84 -12.19
CA ASP A 85 -19.32 7.22 -10.78
C ASP A 85 -19.15 8.74 -10.57
N VAL A 86 -18.28 9.39 -11.35
CA VAL A 86 -18.11 10.86 -11.29
C VAL A 86 -19.39 11.60 -11.66
N VAL A 87 -20.22 11.04 -12.55
CA VAL A 87 -21.47 11.66 -13.02
C VAL A 87 -22.67 11.32 -12.12
N GLN A 88 -22.64 10.16 -11.47
CA GLN A 88 -23.83 9.60 -10.79
C GLN A 88 -23.82 9.71 -9.27
N SER A 89 -22.68 9.92 -8.62
CA SER A 89 -22.61 9.78 -7.16
C SER A 89 -22.10 11.02 -6.42
N ALA A 90 -22.97 11.61 -5.61
CA ALA A 90 -22.57 12.43 -4.46
C ALA A 90 -22.05 11.55 -3.28
N THR A 91 -22.18 10.23 -3.36
CA THR A 91 -21.85 9.28 -2.28
C THR A 91 -20.69 8.36 -2.67
N ALA A 92 -19.79 8.12 -1.70
CA ALA A 92 -18.69 7.16 -1.88
C ALA A 92 -19.24 5.74 -1.84
N GLN A 93 -18.99 4.96 -2.89
CA GLN A 93 -19.39 3.55 -2.97
C GLN A 93 -18.44 2.73 -3.84
N GLY A 94 -18.43 1.42 -3.64
CA GLY A 94 -17.67 0.46 -4.43
C GLY A 94 -16.27 0.17 -3.90
N PRO A 95 -15.50 -0.69 -4.60
CA PRO A 95 -14.18 -1.13 -4.18
C PRO A 95 -13.14 -0.03 -4.39
N ILE A 96 -12.18 0.02 -3.47
CA ILE A 96 -10.95 0.79 -3.61
C ILE A 96 -9.75 -0.13 -3.38
N ARG A 97 -8.82 -0.17 -4.33
CA ARG A 97 -7.60 -0.98 -4.24
C ARG A 97 -6.41 -0.09 -3.94
N VAL A 98 -5.78 -0.33 -2.81
CA VAL A 98 -4.68 0.50 -2.31
C VAL A 98 -3.42 -0.35 -2.16
N SER A 99 -2.30 0.12 -2.71
CA SER A 99 -0.97 -0.42 -2.42
C SER A 99 -0.27 0.46 -1.38
N ALA A 100 0.35 -0.15 -0.37
CA ALA A 100 1.09 0.56 0.64
C ALA A 100 2.41 -0.14 1.00
N PRO A 101 3.45 0.62 1.44
CA PRO A 101 4.65 0.04 2.02
C PRO A 101 4.32 -0.81 3.25
N GLN A 102 5.13 -1.85 3.50
CA GLN A 102 4.85 -2.83 4.56
C GLN A 102 4.60 -2.18 5.91
N GLU A 103 5.44 -1.25 6.29
CA GLU A 103 5.37 -0.61 7.59
C GLU A 103 4.07 0.21 7.74
N LEU A 104 3.78 1.12 6.81
CA LEU A 104 2.55 1.92 6.86
C LEU A 104 1.30 1.05 6.70
N GLY A 105 1.35 0.06 5.83
CA GLY A 105 0.23 -0.85 5.62
C GLY A 105 -0.16 -1.58 6.90
N ARG A 106 0.81 -2.16 7.61
CA ARG A 106 0.58 -2.95 8.83
C ARG A 106 0.30 -2.11 10.06
N MET A 107 1.07 -1.04 10.27
CA MET A 107 1.07 -0.32 11.54
C MET A 107 0.13 0.90 11.55
N LEU A 108 -0.21 1.43 10.37
CA LEU A 108 -1.08 2.60 10.26
C LEU A 108 -2.40 2.27 9.55
N ILE A 109 -2.35 1.76 8.30
CA ILE A 109 -3.55 1.65 7.48
C ILE A 109 -4.44 0.49 7.96
N ALA A 110 -3.92 -0.69 8.17
CA ALA A 110 -4.71 -1.86 8.57
C ALA A 110 -5.43 -1.67 9.92
N PRO A 111 -4.80 -1.11 10.99
CA PRO A 111 -5.51 -0.82 12.23
C PRO A 111 -6.55 0.30 12.13
N TRP A 112 -6.37 1.24 11.20
CA TRP A 112 -7.28 2.36 10.99
C TRP A 112 -8.44 2.02 10.04
N ALA A 113 -8.24 1.12 9.09
CA ALA A 113 -9.21 0.77 8.05
C ALA A 113 -10.61 0.41 8.57
N PRO A 114 -10.79 -0.35 9.68
CA PRO A 114 -12.13 -0.63 10.21
C PRO A 114 -12.94 0.64 10.52
N ALA A 115 -12.32 1.63 11.18
CA ALA A 115 -13.01 2.88 11.52
C ALA A 115 -13.32 3.74 10.28
N PHE A 116 -12.54 3.63 9.21
CA PHE A 116 -12.85 4.24 7.92
C PHE A 116 -14.05 3.54 7.25
N LEU A 117 -14.07 2.22 7.21
CA LEU A 117 -15.12 1.42 6.58
C LEU A 117 -16.46 1.54 7.33
N ASP A 118 -16.45 1.63 8.66
CA ASP A 118 -17.65 1.87 9.46
C ASP A 118 -18.32 3.22 9.13
N ARG A 119 -17.52 4.23 8.80
CA ARG A 119 -18.02 5.54 8.35
C ARG A 119 -18.48 5.57 6.90
N HIS A 120 -18.04 4.60 6.09
CA HIS A 120 -18.32 4.50 4.67
C HIS A 120 -18.77 3.08 4.30
N PRO A 121 -19.96 2.64 4.73
CA PRO A 121 -20.41 1.23 4.65
C PRO A 121 -20.54 0.70 3.21
N ASP A 122 -20.71 1.58 2.23
CA ASP A 122 -20.81 1.21 0.82
C ASP A 122 -19.43 1.12 0.12
N VAL A 123 -18.34 1.41 0.84
CA VAL A 123 -16.97 1.28 0.35
C VAL A 123 -16.36 -0.05 0.81
N SER A 124 -15.63 -0.72 -0.06
CA SER A 124 -14.78 -1.87 0.30
C SER A 124 -13.32 -1.56 0.00
N LEU A 125 -12.40 -2.02 0.87
CA LEU A 125 -10.96 -1.78 0.75
C LEU A 125 -10.22 -3.09 0.46
N ASP A 126 -9.49 -3.11 -0.67
CA ASP A 126 -8.49 -4.15 -1.00
C ASP A 126 -7.09 -3.56 -0.78
N LEU A 127 -6.40 -4.00 0.28
CA LEU A 127 -5.11 -3.45 0.69
C LEU A 127 -3.98 -4.42 0.34
N GLY A 128 -3.20 -4.09 -0.69
CA GLY A 128 -1.95 -4.73 -1.03
C GLY A 128 -0.77 -4.13 -0.25
N ILE A 129 -0.04 -4.96 0.51
CA ILE A 129 1.09 -4.51 1.34
C ILE A 129 2.39 -5.05 0.75
N SER A 130 3.26 -4.17 0.27
CA SER A 130 4.55 -4.53 -0.31
C SER A 130 5.47 -3.33 -0.45
N ASP A 131 6.78 -3.52 -0.21
CA ASP A 131 7.80 -2.48 -0.41
C ASP A 131 8.28 -2.40 -1.87
N ARG A 132 7.89 -3.33 -2.73
CA ARG A 132 8.20 -3.21 -4.15
C ARG A 132 7.44 -2.06 -4.81
N PHE A 133 8.05 -1.45 -5.80
CA PHE A 133 7.35 -0.52 -6.67
C PHE A 133 6.30 -1.29 -7.49
N VAL A 134 5.02 -0.99 -7.24
CA VAL A 134 3.92 -1.51 -8.05
C VAL A 134 3.67 -0.60 -9.24
N ASP A 135 3.38 -1.19 -10.39
CA ASP A 135 2.80 -0.48 -11.54
C ASP A 135 1.30 -0.34 -11.28
N ILE A 136 0.88 0.87 -10.84
CA ILE A 136 -0.50 1.16 -10.43
C ILE A 136 -1.49 0.76 -11.53
N ILE A 137 -1.21 1.15 -12.77
CA ILE A 137 -2.12 0.93 -13.90
C ILE A 137 -2.17 -0.56 -14.24
N ARG A 138 -1.01 -1.19 -14.37
CA ARG A 138 -0.88 -2.57 -14.80
C ARG A 138 -1.41 -3.58 -13.78
N GLU A 139 -1.19 -3.31 -12.49
CA GLU A 139 -1.61 -4.16 -11.40
C GLU A 139 -3.02 -3.81 -10.89
N GLY A 140 -3.61 -2.74 -11.41
CA GLY A 140 -4.98 -2.32 -11.15
C GLY A 140 -5.21 -1.79 -9.74
N PHE A 141 -4.22 -1.11 -9.18
CA PHE A 141 -4.42 -0.33 -7.97
C PHE A 141 -5.05 1.04 -8.29
N ASP A 142 -5.95 1.50 -7.44
CA ASP A 142 -6.52 2.83 -7.52
C ASP A 142 -5.57 3.88 -6.94
N ILE A 143 -4.94 3.55 -5.83
CA ILE A 143 -4.02 4.41 -5.09
C ILE A 143 -2.78 3.62 -4.69
N ALA A 144 -1.60 4.22 -4.79
CA ALA A 144 -0.41 3.75 -4.12
C ALA A 144 0.04 4.78 -3.08
N ILE A 145 0.15 4.35 -1.82
CA ILE A 145 0.81 5.12 -0.78
C ILE A 145 2.32 4.93 -0.95
N ARG A 146 3.07 6.04 -0.91
CA ARG A 146 4.53 6.05 -1.09
C ARG A 146 5.18 6.92 -0.03
N MET A 147 6.40 6.57 0.36
CA MET A 147 7.22 7.32 1.29
C MET A 147 8.51 7.80 0.62
N GLY A 148 9.01 8.96 1.03
CA GLY A 148 10.26 9.52 0.55
C GLY A 148 10.14 10.22 -0.80
N SER A 149 11.24 10.27 -1.56
CA SER A 149 11.27 10.88 -2.88
C SER A 149 10.53 10.03 -3.91
N LEU A 150 9.73 10.68 -4.73
CA LEU A 150 9.07 10.04 -5.87
C LEU A 150 9.97 10.17 -7.10
N ALA A 151 10.03 9.11 -7.90
CA ALA A 151 10.59 9.20 -9.26
C ALA A 151 9.61 9.95 -10.18
N ASP A 152 10.14 10.61 -11.20
CA ASP A 152 9.34 11.27 -12.22
C ASP A 152 8.41 10.25 -12.92
N SER A 153 7.13 10.57 -12.99
CA SER A 153 6.11 9.75 -13.62
C SER A 153 4.93 10.60 -14.08
N ASP A 154 4.13 10.07 -15.03
CA ASP A 154 2.89 10.69 -15.50
C ASP A 154 1.72 10.56 -14.50
N LEU A 155 1.96 9.96 -13.35
CA LEU A 155 0.94 9.76 -12.30
C LEU A 155 0.75 11.04 -11.50
N VAL A 156 -0.48 11.25 -11.02
CA VAL A 156 -0.76 12.34 -10.10
C VAL A 156 -0.31 11.94 -8.70
N SER A 157 0.48 12.79 -8.06
CA SER A 157 0.90 12.60 -6.67
C SER A 157 0.39 13.74 -5.80
N ARG A 158 -0.11 13.38 -4.61
CA ARG A 158 -0.53 14.32 -3.57
C ARG A 158 0.21 13.98 -2.29
N ARG A 159 0.95 14.94 -1.72
CA ARG A 159 1.50 14.82 -0.36
C ARG A 159 0.36 14.80 0.64
N ILE A 160 0.34 13.79 1.50
CA ILE A 160 -0.72 13.57 2.49
C ILE A 160 -0.23 13.68 3.93
N GLY A 161 1.04 13.95 4.12
CA GLY A 161 1.61 14.23 5.42
C GLY A 161 3.11 13.95 5.48
N ASP A 162 3.64 14.11 6.69
CA ASP A 162 5.03 13.86 7.03
C ASP A 162 5.09 13.03 8.29
N ILE A 163 5.99 12.06 8.33
CA ILE A 163 6.20 11.22 9.50
C ILE A 163 7.58 11.53 10.06
N ARG A 164 7.64 11.81 11.38
CA ARG A 164 8.90 12.02 12.06
C ARG A 164 9.58 10.69 12.38
N PHE A 165 10.89 10.74 12.48
CA PHE A 165 11.68 9.64 13.01
C PHE A 165 11.96 9.83 14.49
N VAL A 166 12.22 8.70 15.18
CA VAL A 166 12.65 8.67 16.57
C VAL A 166 13.79 7.68 16.73
N LEU A 167 14.68 7.94 17.67
CA LEU A 167 15.57 6.92 18.23
C LEU A 167 14.84 6.25 19.39
N ALA A 168 14.78 4.93 19.39
CA ALA A 168 14.12 4.20 20.45
C ALA A 168 14.90 2.95 20.86
N ALA A 169 14.74 2.57 22.14
CA ALA A 169 15.25 1.35 22.70
C ALA A 169 14.25 0.78 23.70
N SER A 170 14.37 -0.51 24.03
CA SER A 170 13.57 -1.08 25.11
C SER A 170 14.12 -0.69 26.49
N PRO A 171 13.26 -0.62 27.52
CA PRO A 171 13.71 -0.42 28.92
C PRO A 171 14.75 -1.43 29.34
N ASP A 172 14.62 -2.68 28.88
CA ASP A 172 15.58 -3.74 29.18
C ASP A 172 16.98 -3.46 28.62
N TYR A 173 17.07 -2.96 27.36
CA TYR A 173 18.35 -2.54 26.81
C TYR A 173 18.98 -1.39 27.61
N ILE A 174 18.20 -0.37 27.96
CA ILE A 174 18.64 0.81 28.67
C ILE A 174 19.12 0.44 30.09
N SER A 175 18.42 -0.47 30.77
CA SER A 175 18.82 -0.90 32.11
C SER A 175 20.20 -1.55 32.17
N ARG A 176 20.64 -2.15 31.05
CA ARG A 176 21.94 -2.81 30.90
C ARG A 176 23.05 -1.88 30.36
N ASN A 177 22.70 -0.82 29.67
CA ASN A 177 23.65 -0.02 28.87
C ASN A 177 23.59 1.49 29.19
N SER A 178 22.80 1.93 30.17
CA SER A 178 22.47 3.34 30.46
C SER A 178 21.65 4.03 29.38
N VAL A 179 21.20 5.25 29.65
CA VAL A 179 20.50 6.13 28.68
C VAL A 179 21.55 7.04 28.04
N PRO A 180 21.67 7.08 26.72
CA PRO A 180 22.58 8.03 26.06
C PRO A 180 22.13 9.47 26.35
N THR A 181 23.08 10.34 26.71
CA THR A 181 22.82 11.73 27.07
C THR A 181 23.15 12.71 25.95
N ASP A 182 23.99 12.30 25.01
CA ASP A 182 24.43 13.10 23.87
C ASP A 182 24.86 12.21 22.68
N LEU A 183 25.34 12.82 21.60
CA LEU A 183 25.78 12.12 20.39
C LEU A 183 27.06 11.30 20.60
N GLU A 184 27.96 11.72 21.46
CA GLU A 184 29.19 11.00 21.75
C GLU A 184 28.85 9.70 22.53
N ASP A 185 28.00 9.81 23.51
CA ASP A 185 27.52 8.68 24.29
C ASP A 185 26.71 7.70 23.42
N LEU A 186 25.86 8.24 22.54
CA LEU A 186 25.11 7.45 21.56
C LEU A 186 26.04 6.57 20.69
N GLY A 187 27.25 7.06 20.36
CA GLY A 187 28.25 6.32 19.59
C GLY A 187 28.79 5.06 20.28
N ARG A 188 28.59 4.91 21.59
CA ARG A 188 29.00 3.74 22.37
C ARG A 188 27.93 2.64 22.41
N HIS A 189 26.73 2.95 21.91
CA HIS A 189 25.61 2.00 21.89
C HIS A 189 25.58 1.13 20.64
N VAL A 190 24.90 -0.01 20.75
CA VAL A 190 24.67 -0.94 19.64
C VAL A 190 23.39 -0.56 18.93
N PHE A 191 23.43 -0.54 17.59
CA PHE A 191 22.29 -0.25 16.74
C PHE A 191 21.75 -1.49 16.03
N VAL A 192 20.42 -1.55 15.91
CA VAL A 192 19.72 -2.39 14.96
C VAL A 192 19.52 -1.56 13.69
N ARG A 193 20.06 -2.02 12.55
CA ARG A 193 20.20 -1.17 11.37
C ARG A 193 19.31 -1.62 10.21
N TYR A 194 18.72 -0.63 9.55
CA TYR A 194 17.98 -0.85 8.32
C TYR A 194 18.90 -0.79 7.10
N VAL A 195 18.65 -1.70 6.15
CA VAL A 195 19.33 -1.76 4.84
C VAL A 195 18.30 -1.64 3.75
N ALA A 196 18.47 -0.68 2.85
CA ALA A 196 17.66 -0.53 1.65
C ALA A 196 18.48 -0.91 0.41
N SER A 197 18.01 -1.86 -0.39
CA SER A 197 18.69 -2.30 -1.62
C SER A 197 20.17 -2.65 -1.40
N GLY A 198 20.49 -3.33 -0.31
CA GLY A 198 21.85 -3.77 0.04
C GLY A 198 22.77 -2.66 0.59
N ARG A 199 22.24 -1.46 0.83
CA ARG A 199 22.99 -0.34 1.41
C ARG A 199 22.43 0.04 2.78
N SER A 200 23.31 0.26 3.75
CA SER A 200 22.91 0.75 5.07
C SER A 200 22.21 2.09 4.94
N TRP A 201 21.01 2.21 5.51
CA TRP A 201 20.30 3.48 5.58
C TRP A 201 21.03 4.41 6.55
N PRO A 202 21.43 5.61 6.11
CA PRO A 202 22.14 6.53 6.99
C PRO A 202 21.17 7.15 7.99
N TYR A 203 21.59 7.25 9.24
CA TYR A 203 20.88 8.00 10.26
C TYR A 203 21.44 9.41 10.29
N ILE A 204 20.68 10.37 9.73
CA ILE A 204 21.13 11.73 9.50
C ILE A 204 20.21 12.70 10.25
N LEU A 205 20.75 13.65 10.97
CA LEU A 205 20.03 14.74 11.58
C LEU A 205 19.61 15.79 10.53
N ALA A 206 18.69 16.68 10.90
CA ALA A 206 18.19 17.72 10.00
C ALA A 206 19.28 18.73 9.55
N ASP A 207 20.37 18.87 10.30
CA ASP A 207 21.53 19.68 9.97
C ASP A 207 22.58 18.97 9.09
N GLY A 208 22.31 17.70 8.73
CA GLY A 208 23.20 16.87 7.92
C GLY A 208 24.20 16.03 8.73
N THR A 209 24.24 16.16 10.06
CA THR A 209 25.12 15.36 10.92
C THR A 209 24.73 13.88 10.83
N GLN A 210 25.69 13.04 10.45
CA GLN A 210 25.49 11.60 10.40
C GLN A 210 25.75 10.97 11.79
N LEU A 211 24.78 10.19 12.27
CA LEU A 211 24.93 9.47 13.53
C LEU A 211 25.85 8.27 13.38
N PRO A 212 26.70 8.00 14.38
CA PRO A 212 27.47 6.76 14.44
C PRO A 212 26.51 5.59 14.65
N THR A 213 26.53 4.62 13.74
CA THR A 213 25.68 3.43 13.86
C THR A 213 26.52 2.17 13.69
N SER A 214 26.82 1.51 14.79
CA SER A 214 27.47 0.20 14.80
C SER A 214 26.54 -0.86 15.34
N GLY A 215 26.51 -2.05 14.73
CA GLY A 215 25.65 -3.10 15.25
C GLY A 215 25.73 -4.39 14.44
N ARG A 216 25.37 -5.50 15.09
CA ARG A 216 25.44 -6.84 14.52
C ARG A 216 24.16 -7.29 13.83
N PHE A 217 23.03 -6.62 14.11
CA PHE A 217 21.75 -6.95 13.52
C PHE A 217 21.43 -5.93 12.42
N VAL A 218 21.26 -6.45 11.21
CA VAL A 218 20.98 -5.67 9.99
C VAL A 218 19.87 -6.37 9.23
N THR A 219 18.84 -5.66 8.82
CA THR A 219 17.72 -6.21 8.05
C THR A 219 17.11 -5.15 7.12
N ASP A 220 16.41 -5.59 6.10
CA ASP A 220 15.61 -4.78 5.18
C ASP A 220 14.11 -4.78 5.53
N ASP A 221 13.74 -5.38 6.68
CA ASP A 221 12.38 -5.40 7.20
C ASP A 221 12.27 -4.58 8.49
N SER A 222 11.56 -3.46 8.42
CA SER A 222 11.37 -2.55 9.56
C SER A 222 10.56 -3.16 10.70
N GLY A 223 9.67 -4.10 10.40
CA GLY A 223 8.97 -4.88 11.43
C GLY A 223 9.93 -5.72 12.25
N SER A 224 10.91 -6.37 11.62
CA SER A 224 11.99 -7.12 12.30
C SER A 224 12.87 -6.21 13.13
N ILE A 225 13.14 -4.97 12.70
CA ILE A 225 13.88 -3.98 13.52
C ILE A 225 13.11 -3.68 14.79
N ARG A 226 11.83 -3.35 14.67
CA ARG A 226 10.96 -3.05 15.79
C ARG A 226 10.95 -4.19 16.84
N GLU A 227 10.75 -5.42 16.40
CA GLU A 227 10.75 -6.60 17.29
C GLU A 227 12.12 -6.81 17.94
N ALA A 228 13.21 -6.66 17.21
CA ALA A 228 14.56 -6.78 17.77
C ALA A 228 14.84 -5.72 18.83
N VAL A 229 14.41 -4.47 18.61
CA VAL A 229 14.58 -3.39 19.60
C VAL A 229 13.74 -3.63 20.86
N ILE A 230 12.48 -4.05 20.71
CA ILE A 230 11.64 -4.45 21.84
C ILE A 230 12.29 -5.58 22.63
N SER A 231 12.94 -6.52 21.95
CA SER A 231 13.67 -7.64 22.57
C SER A 231 15.04 -7.25 23.16
N GLY A 232 15.39 -5.97 23.16
CA GLY A 232 16.63 -5.49 23.77
C GLY A 232 17.90 -5.64 22.95
N ALA A 233 17.80 -5.73 21.62
CA ALA A 233 18.95 -5.90 20.74
C ALA A 233 19.79 -4.63 20.56
N GLY A 234 19.24 -3.45 20.87
CA GLY A 234 19.93 -2.18 20.67
C GLY A 234 19.00 -0.99 20.49
N ILE A 235 19.55 0.09 19.95
CA ILE A 235 18.84 1.31 19.56
C ILE A 235 18.48 1.22 18.08
N ALA A 236 17.31 1.72 17.67
CA ALA A 236 16.99 1.89 16.26
C ALA A 236 16.40 3.26 15.95
N TYR A 237 16.52 3.61 14.67
CA TYR A 237 15.93 4.78 14.04
C TYR A 237 14.64 4.34 13.34
N LEU A 238 13.51 4.76 13.88
CA LEU A 238 12.19 4.23 13.53
C LEU A 238 11.24 5.38 13.17
N LEU A 239 10.28 5.10 12.30
CA LEU A 239 9.16 6.00 12.05
C LEU A 239 8.27 6.05 13.29
N HIS A 240 8.03 7.25 13.83
CA HIS A 240 7.24 7.41 15.07
C HIS A 240 5.88 6.71 15.00
N VAL A 241 5.14 6.88 13.90
CA VAL A 241 3.79 6.28 13.76
C VAL A 241 3.78 4.75 13.90
N THR A 242 4.91 4.09 13.64
CA THR A 242 5.01 2.61 13.69
C THR A 242 5.32 2.09 15.08
N VAL A 243 5.81 2.97 15.96
CA VAL A 243 6.17 2.64 17.36
C VAL A 243 5.41 3.48 18.39
N ALA A 244 4.50 4.34 17.96
CA ALA A 244 3.73 5.21 18.86
C ALA A 244 3.01 4.43 19.95
N LYS A 245 2.43 3.27 19.62
CA LYS A 245 1.81 2.38 20.61
C LYS A 245 2.82 1.79 21.59
N ASP A 246 4.00 1.39 21.12
CA ASP A 246 5.05 0.82 21.98
C ASP A 246 5.61 1.85 22.94
N LEU A 247 5.74 3.10 22.47
CA LEU A 247 6.15 4.23 23.33
C LEU A 247 5.08 4.52 24.38
N ALA A 248 3.80 4.57 23.99
CA ALA A 248 2.69 4.80 24.93
C ALA A 248 2.54 3.68 25.97
N GLU A 249 2.80 2.43 25.60
CA GLU A 249 2.74 1.26 26.47
C GLU A 249 4.05 1.02 27.26
N GLY A 250 5.08 1.84 27.05
CA GLY A 250 6.37 1.72 27.74
C GLY A 250 7.21 0.52 27.31
N ARG A 251 6.88 -0.14 26.19
CA ARG A 251 7.72 -1.20 25.61
C ARG A 251 8.98 -0.63 24.96
N LEU A 252 8.90 0.59 24.48
CA LEU A 252 10.01 1.38 23.98
C LEU A 252 10.08 2.72 24.70
N VAL A 253 11.28 3.29 24.74
CA VAL A 253 11.55 4.63 25.25
C VAL A 253 12.19 5.43 24.14
N GLU A 254 11.69 6.64 23.87
CA GLU A 254 12.31 7.59 22.96
C GLU A 254 13.58 8.15 23.60
N LEU A 255 14.67 8.12 22.82
CA LEU A 255 15.99 8.57 23.25
C LEU A 255 16.32 9.90 22.59
N LEU A 256 16.96 10.81 23.35
CA LEU A 256 17.39 12.11 22.85
C LEU A 256 16.26 12.84 22.08
N PRO A 257 15.09 13.10 22.69
CA PRO A 257 13.92 13.65 22.00
C PRO A 257 14.14 15.04 21.41
N ASP A 258 15.18 15.74 21.85
CA ASP A 258 15.56 17.07 21.34
C ASP A 258 16.32 17.00 19.99
N LEU A 259 16.78 15.82 19.57
CA LEU A 259 17.41 15.64 18.27
C LEU A 259 16.39 15.86 17.14
N ARG A 260 16.79 16.66 16.17
CA ARG A 260 15.95 16.96 15.01
C ARG A 260 16.32 16.06 13.83
N PHE A 261 15.40 15.20 13.43
CA PHE A 261 15.52 14.37 12.24
C PHE A 261 14.74 14.98 11.07
N PRO A 262 15.14 14.74 9.81
CA PRO A 262 14.30 15.05 8.67
C PRO A 262 13.01 14.21 8.73
N THR A 263 11.92 14.79 8.26
CA THR A 263 10.66 14.02 8.18
C THR A 263 10.61 13.17 6.92
N MET A 264 9.86 12.09 6.96
CA MET A 264 9.58 11.22 5.83
C MET A 264 8.26 11.68 5.18
N PRO A 265 8.28 12.30 4.00
CA PRO A 265 7.05 12.69 3.31
C PRO A 265 6.28 11.45 2.84
N VAL A 266 4.96 11.50 2.97
CA VAL A 266 4.04 10.48 2.52
C VAL A 266 3.18 11.03 1.39
N PHE A 267 3.05 10.26 0.33
CA PHE A 267 2.29 10.62 -0.85
C PHE A 267 1.22 9.57 -1.16
N ALA A 268 0.07 10.04 -1.64
CA ALA A 268 -0.89 9.24 -2.38
C ALA A 268 -0.66 9.47 -3.88
N VAL A 269 -0.43 8.39 -4.61
CA VAL A 269 -0.17 8.40 -6.06
C VAL A 269 -1.27 7.65 -6.77
N HIS A 270 -1.81 8.20 -7.86
CA HIS A 270 -2.91 7.59 -8.61
C HIS A 270 -2.90 7.97 -10.11
N ALA A 271 -3.63 7.21 -10.92
CA ALA A 271 -3.73 7.38 -12.36
C ALA A 271 -5.00 8.12 -12.84
N PHE A 272 -5.86 8.59 -11.93
CA PHE A 272 -7.16 9.21 -12.27
C PHE A 272 -7.10 10.59 -12.91
N GLY A 273 -5.92 11.16 -13.13
CA GLY A 273 -5.78 12.52 -13.64
C GLY A 273 -6.40 13.54 -12.69
N ARG A 274 -7.21 14.48 -13.22
CA ARG A 274 -7.86 15.55 -12.44
C ARG A 274 -9.17 15.15 -11.78
N GLN A 275 -9.76 14.03 -12.17
CA GLN A 275 -11.08 13.58 -11.69
C GLN A 275 -10.92 12.35 -10.80
N LEU A 276 -10.65 12.60 -9.53
CA LEU A 276 -10.51 11.56 -8.52
C LEU A 276 -11.91 11.07 -8.09
N PRO A 277 -12.21 9.76 -8.15
CA PRO A 277 -13.46 9.20 -7.64
C PRO A 277 -13.69 9.58 -6.18
N VAL A 278 -14.96 9.79 -5.80
CA VAL A 278 -15.32 10.26 -4.43
C VAL A 278 -14.75 9.32 -3.37
N ARG A 279 -14.84 8.00 -3.55
CA ARG A 279 -14.29 7.00 -2.63
C ARG A 279 -12.77 7.13 -2.45
N ALA A 280 -12.05 7.37 -3.56
CA ALA A 280 -10.60 7.53 -3.53
C ALA A 280 -10.19 8.84 -2.84
N LYS A 281 -10.91 9.93 -3.10
CA LYS A 281 -10.72 11.22 -2.44
C LYS A 281 -10.93 11.10 -0.94
N LEU A 282 -12.03 10.48 -0.51
CA LEU A 282 -12.34 10.28 0.91
C LEU A 282 -11.28 9.43 1.61
N PHE A 283 -10.81 8.36 0.98
CA PHE A 283 -9.72 7.54 1.53
C PHE A 283 -8.46 8.37 1.73
N ILE A 284 -8.04 9.12 0.71
CA ILE A 284 -6.83 9.96 0.78
C ILE A 284 -6.97 11.05 1.85
N ASP A 285 -8.12 11.74 1.92
CA ASP A 285 -8.35 12.81 2.88
C ASP A 285 -8.35 12.26 4.31
N SER A 286 -9.10 11.18 4.57
CA SER A 286 -9.16 10.55 5.90
C SER A 286 -7.81 9.96 6.34
N LEU A 287 -7.03 9.41 5.42
CA LEU A 287 -5.68 8.93 5.73
C LEU A 287 -4.73 10.09 6.05
N ALA A 288 -4.86 11.23 5.34
CA ALA A 288 -4.08 12.43 5.62
C ALA A 288 -4.40 12.99 7.02
N GLU A 289 -5.68 13.04 7.40
CA GLU A 289 -6.12 13.41 8.76
C GLU A 289 -5.48 12.47 9.80
N ARG A 290 -5.51 11.16 9.55
CA ARG A 290 -4.91 10.18 10.47
C ARG A 290 -3.40 10.34 10.63
N ILE A 291 -2.69 10.62 9.54
CA ILE A 291 -1.23 10.89 9.60
C ILE A 291 -0.98 12.16 10.41
N ALA A 292 -1.75 13.23 10.21
CA ALA A 292 -1.61 14.48 10.95
C ALA A 292 -1.82 14.30 12.46
N GLU A 293 -2.84 13.53 12.88
CA GLU A 293 -3.10 13.20 14.29
C GLU A 293 -1.91 12.49 14.96
N LEU A 294 -1.21 11.62 14.24
CA LEU A 294 -0.09 10.85 14.77
C LEU A 294 1.26 11.59 14.69
N SER A 295 1.31 12.69 13.95
CA SER A 295 2.51 13.51 13.76
C SER A 295 2.55 14.72 14.71
N SER A 296 1.43 14.98 15.39
CA SER A 296 1.29 15.99 16.43
C SER A 296 1.83 15.50 17.77
#